data_99683ba869ff6a52d0ffbd5f3f6cc559
#
_entry.id   99683ba869ff6a52d0ffbd5f3f6cc559
#
_cell.length_a   1.000
_cell.length_b   1.000
_cell.length_c   1.000
_cell.angle_alpha   90.00
_cell.angle_beta   90.00
_cell.angle_gamma   90.00
#
_symmetry.space_group_name_H-M   'P 1'
#
loop_
_entity.id
_entity.type
_entity.pdbx_description
1 polymer ?
#
loop_
_entity_poly.entity_id
_entity_poly.type
_entity_poly.pdbx_seq_one_letter_code
_entity_poly.pdbx_strand_id
1 'polypeptide(L)'
;VITDARADFSQASAYANVSMSMNAEGAKAWQRITKENIGKSIAIVLDGFVYSFPTVQNEISGGSSQITGNFTVEEAKDLANTLNSGKMPAPARIIQEDVVGPTLGKAAINDGLWSFALGFLLILIYMVFYYGWIPGLIADAALCCNIFLLVGILASFSAVLTLPGIAGIVLTMGMAVDANVLIYERIREEMRAGKSMRQAIDVGFKNAISAIVDANVTSFLTGAILAIFGTGPIKGFAVTYMIGIISSFLTAVFITRLLLDDYASKENAKELSFATRMTKNFLQNTKADIVKFRKYAYIISGVLIIFAILGLEPHVFGKLNLGIDFSGGRNYVVRFAEPVNTEDVRESLDDVFKGHLDGDETYSLNVITIGSSNQIRVSTNYRIQDNSDDADAQIEQMLYDGCKPYLGNVTFDEFRSTEVNPEVGIMQSQKVGPAVADDITTAAIWAIFAALIGIFIYILIRFRNFAYSVGAIAALAHD
;
A
#
# COMPACT_ATOMS: atom_id res chain seq x y z
N VAL A 1 -10.23 3.05 40.95
CA VAL A 1 -9.63 2.42 39.81
C VAL A 1 -8.23 2.97 39.64
N ILE A 2 -7.30 2.22 39.02
CA ILE A 2 -5.90 2.59 38.82
C ILE A 2 -5.82 3.84 37.91
N THR A 3 -5.06 4.84 38.34
CA THR A 3 -4.84 6.09 37.58
C THR A 3 -3.48 6.14 36.90
N ASP A 4 -2.48 5.48 37.46
CA ASP A 4 -1.12 5.41 36.93
C ASP A 4 -0.41 4.19 37.49
N ALA A 5 0.46 3.56 36.70
CA ALA A 5 1.33 2.50 37.11
C ALA A 5 2.71 2.67 36.45
N ARG A 6 3.79 2.47 37.18
CA ARG A 6 5.17 2.63 36.74
C ARG A 6 6.06 1.51 37.28
N ALA A 7 7.03 1.13 36.47
CA ALA A 7 8.09 0.28 36.92
C ALA A 7 9.19 1.14 37.59
N ASP A 8 9.49 0.89 38.85
CA ASP A 8 10.52 1.59 39.62
C ASP A 8 11.78 0.72 39.74
N PHE A 9 12.92 1.32 39.38
CA PHE A 9 14.22 0.66 39.41
C PHE A 9 15.08 1.34 40.47
N SER A 10 15.56 0.57 41.42
CA SER A 10 16.56 1.02 42.38
C SER A 10 17.94 0.53 41.98
N GLN A 11 18.93 1.43 41.89
CA GLN A 11 20.32 1.06 41.62
C GLN A 11 20.92 0.15 42.70
N ALA A 12 20.24 0.03 43.82
CA ALA A 12 20.70 -0.80 44.97
C ALA A 12 20.06 -2.19 45.04
N SER A 13 19.03 -2.48 44.20
CA SER A 13 18.39 -3.79 44.18
C SER A 13 18.46 -4.41 42.77
N ALA A 14 18.69 -5.72 42.71
CA ALA A 14 18.73 -6.50 41.49
C ALA A 14 17.34 -6.68 40.86
N TYR A 15 16.27 -6.28 41.55
CA TYR A 15 14.88 -6.48 41.17
C TYR A 15 14.14 -5.16 41.02
N ALA A 16 13.19 -5.13 40.07
CA ALA A 16 12.31 -4.01 39.84
C ALA A 16 11.01 -4.16 40.64
N ASN A 17 10.41 -3.03 41.01
CA ASN A 17 9.10 -2.97 41.64
C ASN A 17 8.10 -2.26 40.72
N VAL A 18 6.81 -2.47 40.94
CA VAL A 18 5.76 -1.75 40.22
C VAL A 18 4.97 -0.90 41.22
N SER A 19 5.04 0.42 41.05
CA SER A 19 4.22 1.37 41.80
C SER A 19 2.94 1.68 41.06
N MET A 20 1.81 1.65 41.74
CA MET A 20 0.50 2.01 41.16
C MET A 20 -0.23 3.04 42.02
N SER A 21 -1.00 3.91 41.39
CA SER A 21 -1.82 4.92 42.03
C SER A 21 -3.28 4.76 41.63
N MET A 22 -4.19 5.08 42.52
CA MET A 22 -5.64 4.92 42.33
C MET A 22 -6.39 6.24 42.57
N ASN A 23 -7.55 6.38 41.95
CA ASN A 23 -8.47 7.48 42.27
C ASN A 23 -9.11 7.25 43.65
N ALA A 24 -9.84 8.25 44.16
CA ALA A 24 -10.44 8.23 45.49
C ALA A 24 -11.39 7.03 45.72
N GLU A 25 -12.11 6.62 44.69
CA GLU A 25 -13.01 5.47 44.73
C GLU A 25 -12.20 4.15 44.79
N GLY A 26 -11.18 4.03 43.92
CA GLY A 26 -10.28 2.89 43.89
C GLY A 26 -9.52 2.74 45.21
N ALA A 27 -9.06 3.85 45.81
CA ALA A 27 -8.38 3.85 47.10
C ALA A 27 -9.25 3.28 48.24
N LYS A 28 -10.53 3.66 48.28
CA LYS A 28 -11.48 3.10 49.28
C LYS A 28 -11.75 1.61 49.06
N ALA A 29 -11.93 1.20 47.82
CA ALA A 29 -12.10 -0.23 47.48
C ALA A 29 -10.85 -1.02 47.82
N TRP A 30 -9.65 -0.50 47.50
CA TRP A 30 -8.38 -1.13 47.74
C TRP A 30 -8.07 -1.26 49.21
N GLN A 31 -8.37 -0.22 50.01
CA GLN A 31 -8.26 -0.28 51.47
C GLN A 31 -9.10 -1.41 52.04
N ARG A 32 -10.37 -1.55 51.63
CA ARG A 32 -11.23 -2.64 52.11
C ARG A 32 -10.69 -4.00 51.74
N ILE A 33 -10.31 -4.19 50.45
CA ILE A 33 -9.82 -5.47 49.96
C ILE A 33 -8.52 -5.87 50.66
N THR A 34 -7.59 -4.93 50.82
CA THR A 34 -6.31 -5.24 51.49
C THR A 34 -6.48 -5.51 52.98
N LYS A 35 -7.41 -4.81 53.68
CA LYS A 35 -7.74 -5.05 55.07
C LYS A 35 -8.31 -6.45 55.31
N GLU A 36 -9.21 -6.91 54.45
CA GLU A 36 -9.88 -8.21 54.57
C GLU A 36 -8.98 -9.38 54.17
N ASN A 37 -7.88 -9.13 53.47
CA ASN A 37 -7.01 -10.16 52.92
C ASN A 37 -5.54 -10.05 53.33
N ILE A 38 -5.27 -9.49 54.49
CA ILE A 38 -3.88 -9.44 55.03
C ILE A 38 -3.34 -10.87 55.15
N GLY A 39 -2.14 -11.10 54.62
CA GLY A 39 -1.47 -12.41 54.58
C GLY A 39 -1.94 -13.34 53.45
N LYS A 40 -2.94 -12.91 52.64
CA LYS A 40 -3.40 -13.67 51.43
C LYS A 40 -2.92 -13.00 50.16
N SER A 41 -2.89 -13.77 49.09
CA SER A 41 -2.57 -13.25 47.77
C SER A 41 -3.79 -12.68 47.07
N ILE A 42 -3.64 -11.54 46.39
CA ILE A 42 -4.66 -10.93 45.58
C ILE A 42 -4.23 -11.05 44.12
N ALA A 43 -5.02 -11.73 43.31
CA ALA A 43 -4.75 -11.87 41.87
C ALA A 43 -5.05 -10.56 41.08
N ILE A 44 -4.13 -10.14 40.25
CA ILE A 44 -4.31 -9.11 39.26
C ILE A 44 -4.75 -9.82 37.99
N VAL A 45 -6.01 -9.62 37.62
CA VAL A 45 -6.64 -10.29 36.44
C VAL A 45 -7.01 -9.23 35.42
N LEU A 46 -6.61 -9.45 34.16
CA LEU A 46 -7.01 -8.66 33.00
C LEU A 46 -7.45 -9.62 31.90
N ASP A 47 -8.61 -9.36 31.30
CA ASP A 47 -9.20 -10.17 30.22
C ASP A 47 -9.29 -11.69 30.53
N GLY A 48 -9.47 -12.04 31.81
CA GLY A 48 -9.57 -13.43 32.27
C GLY A 48 -8.25 -14.11 32.59
N PHE A 49 -7.12 -13.48 32.32
CA PHE A 49 -5.78 -14.00 32.63
C PHE A 49 -5.20 -13.40 33.90
N VAL A 50 -4.55 -14.22 34.72
CA VAL A 50 -3.88 -13.80 35.94
C VAL A 50 -2.45 -13.36 35.60
N TYR A 51 -2.19 -12.05 35.69
CA TYR A 51 -0.86 -11.46 35.40
C TYR A 51 0.10 -11.51 36.60
N SER A 52 -0.45 -11.38 37.81
CA SER A 52 0.34 -11.42 39.03
C SER A 52 -0.55 -11.71 40.25
N PHE A 53 0.00 -12.26 41.34
CA PHE A 53 -0.74 -12.57 42.56
C PHE A 53 0.04 -12.17 43.81
N PRO A 54 0.35 -10.87 44.02
CA PRO A 54 1.11 -10.42 45.18
C PRO A 54 0.40 -10.71 46.51
N THR A 55 1.16 -10.96 47.55
CA THR A 55 0.65 -11.17 48.91
C THR A 55 0.49 -9.83 49.64
N VAL A 56 -0.67 -9.61 50.26
CA VAL A 56 -0.95 -8.40 51.03
C VAL A 56 -0.21 -8.39 52.32
N GLN A 57 0.68 -7.43 52.54
CA GLN A 57 1.45 -7.28 53.78
C GLN A 57 0.65 -6.51 54.84
N ASN A 58 0.03 -5.41 54.46
CA ASN A 58 -0.70 -4.52 55.37
C ASN A 58 -1.92 -3.90 54.69
N GLU A 59 -2.84 -3.29 55.47
CA GLU A 59 -3.90 -2.44 54.99
C GLU A 59 -3.31 -1.22 54.24
N ILE A 60 -3.78 -0.93 53.04
CA ILE A 60 -3.34 0.19 52.18
C ILE A 60 -4.42 1.22 52.06
N SER A 61 -4.31 2.35 52.80
CA SER A 61 -5.34 3.37 52.88
C SER A 61 -5.10 4.58 51.97
N GLY A 62 -3.90 4.73 51.40
CA GLY A 62 -3.49 5.97 50.69
C GLY A 62 -3.72 6.02 49.20
N GLY A 63 -4.31 4.96 48.59
CA GLY A 63 -4.53 4.90 47.13
C GLY A 63 -3.24 4.76 46.29
N SER A 64 -2.08 4.68 46.94
CA SER A 64 -0.81 4.33 46.33
C SER A 64 -0.34 2.99 46.85
N SER A 65 0.12 2.10 45.99
CA SER A 65 0.53 0.75 46.31
C SER A 65 1.77 0.36 45.51
N GLN A 66 2.61 -0.45 46.11
CA GLN A 66 3.79 -0.99 45.45
C GLN A 66 3.73 -2.51 45.45
N ILE A 67 3.90 -3.08 44.28
CA ILE A 67 3.99 -4.51 44.03
C ILE A 67 5.49 -4.83 44.02
N THR A 68 5.94 -5.56 45.05
CA THR A 68 7.33 -6.00 45.18
C THR A 68 7.42 -7.49 44.86
N GLY A 69 8.47 -7.86 44.15
CA GLY A 69 8.73 -9.25 43.77
C GLY A 69 10.10 -9.39 43.11
N ASN A 70 10.42 -10.57 42.65
CA ASN A 70 11.65 -10.82 41.89
C ASN A 70 11.45 -10.49 40.39
N PHE A 71 10.85 -9.34 40.08
CA PHE A 71 10.61 -8.95 38.72
C PHE A 71 11.91 -8.51 38.03
N THR A 72 12.11 -9.00 36.81
CA THR A 72 13.06 -8.39 35.89
C THR A 72 12.58 -7.01 35.47
N VAL A 73 13.46 -6.22 34.87
CA VAL A 73 13.14 -4.89 34.35
C VAL A 73 12.01 -4.96 33.30
N GLU A 74 12.00 -5.99 32.45
CA GLU A 74 10.98 -6.21 31.42
C GLU A 74 9.65 -6.62 32.04
N GLU A 75 9.62 -7.60 32.92
CA GLU A 75 8.40 -8.05 33.60
C GLU A 75 7.72 -6.91 34.39
N ALA A 76 8.50 -6.07 35.06
CA ALA A 76 7.95 -4.91 35.77
C ALA A 76 7.35 -3.87 34.83
N LYS A 77 7.98 -3.63 33.67
CA LYS A 77 7.43 -2.76 32.63
C LYS A 77 6.16 -3.32 32.03
N ASP A 78 6.12 -4.60 31.73
CA ASP A 78 4.95 -5.26 31.16
C ASP A 78 3.78 -5.26 32.13
N LEU A 79 4.04 -5.52 33.44
CA LEU A 79 3.00 -5.42 34.46
C LEU A 79 2.49 -3.98 34.61
N ALA A 80 3.37 -2.98 34.60
CA ALA A 80 2.97 -1.57 34.67
C ALA A 80 2.15 -1.17 33.44
N ASN A 81 2.54 -1.58 32.24
CA ASN A 81 1.80 -1.34 31.00
C ASN A 81 0.42 -2.03 31.06
N THR A 82 0.35 -3.26 31.52
CA THR A 82 -0.88 -4.02 31.71
C THR A 82 -1.85 -3.31 32.68
N LEU A 83 -1.34 -2.83 33.82
CA LEU A 83 -2.13 -2.07 34.78
C LEU A 83 -2.63 -0.74 34.21
N ASN A 84 -1.82 -0.07 33.39
CA ASN A 84 -2.23 1.15 32.68
C ASN A 84 -3.25 0.86 31.55
N SER A 85 -3.14 -0.26 30.88
CA SER A 85 -4.05 -0.72 29.82
C SER A 85 -5.44 -1.05 30.37
N GLY A 86 -5.56 -1.47 31.62
CA GLY A 86 -6.84 -1.67 32.32
C GLY A 86 -7.72 -0.44 32.43
N LYS A 87 -7.25 0.74 31.98
CA LYS A 87 -8.03 1.99 31.85
C LYS A 87 -8.86 2.06 30.56
N MET A 88 -8.65 1.18 29.59
CA MET A 88 -9.39 1.26 28.34
C MET A 88 -10.87 0.99 28.59
N PRO A 89 -11.77 1.89 28.16
CA PRO A 89 -13.21 1.76 28.39
C PRO A 89 -13.83 0.61 27.58
N ALA A 90 -13.09 0.07 26.61
CA ALA A 90 -13.49 -1.09 25.79
C ALA A 90 -12.26 -1.95 25.48
N PRO A 91 -12.43 -3.28 25.36
CA PRO A 91 -11.33 -4.16 24.96
C PRO A 91 -10.87 -3.81 23.54
N ALA A 92 -9.55 -3.72 23.33
CA ALA A 92 -8.98 -3.62 22.00
C ALA A 92 -8.98 -5.00 21.33
N ARG A 93 -9.35 -5.05 20.05
CA ARG A 93 -9.31 -6.26 19.22
C ARG A 93 -8.51 -5.98 17.97
N ILE A 94 -7.72 -6.96 17.54
CA ILE A 94 -7.02 -6.91 16.26
C ILE A 94 -8.07 -7.13 15.16
N ILE A 95 -8.32 -6.09 14.36
CA ILE A 95 -9.28 -6.13 13.24
C ILE A 95 -8.59 -6.36 11.89
N GLN A 96 -7.30 -6.10 11.80
CA GLN A 96 -6.47 -6.34 10.65
C GLN A 96 -5.05 -6.66 11.10
N GLU A 97 -4.44 -7.67 10.49
CA GLU A 97 -3.06 -8.09 10.75
C GLU A 97 -2.38 -8.45 9.42
N ASP A 98 -1.12 -8.07 9.27
CA ASP A 98 -0.30 -8.40 8.09
C ASP A 98 1.12 -8.75 8.57
N VAL A 99 1.48 -10.02 8.46
CA VAL A 99 2.78 -10.57 8.85
C VAL A 99 3.53 -11.01 7.61
N VAL A 100 4.72 -10.45 7.38
CA VAL A 100 5.56 -10.78 6.23
C VAL A 100 6.90 -11.35 6.70
N GLY A 101 7.20 -12.56 6.30
CA GLY A 101 8.47 -13.21 6.63
C GLY A 101 9.68 -12.48 6.02
N PRO A 102 10.85 -12.49 6.69
CA PRO A 102 12.04 -11.74 6.28
C PRO A 102 12.55 -12.10 4.88
N THR A 103 12.44 -13.34 4.49
CA THR A 103 12.89 -13.84 3.16
C THR A 103 12.02 -13.29 2.04
N LEU A 104 10.69 -13.32 2.21
CA LEU A 104 9.75 -12.77 1.25
C LEU A 104 9.88 -11.25 1.16
N GLY A 105 10.03 -10.56 2.29
CA GLY A 105 10.24 -9.12 2.31
C GLY A 105 11.53 -8.70 1.58
N LYS A 106 12.65 -9.41 1.79
CA LYS A 106 13.91 -9.15 1.07
C LYS A 106 13.78 -9.42 -0.43
N ALA A 107 13.13 -10.50 -0.84
CA ALA A 107 12.89 -10.82 -2.24
C ALA A 107 12.06 -9.72 -2.92
N ALA A 108 10.93 -9.32 -2.30
CA ALA A 108 10.05 -8.29 -2.83
C ALA A 108 10.74 -6.92 -2.97
N ILE A 109 11.59 -6.54 -2.00
CA ILE A 109 12.40 -5.30 -2.08
C ILE A 109 13.39 -5.41 -3.24
N ASN A 110 14.10 -6.52 -3.37
CA ASN A 110 15.09 -6.70 -4.44
C ASN A 110 14.45 -6.68 -5.82
N ASP A 111 13.34 -7.41 -6.01
CA ASP A 111 12.59 -7.44 -7.27
C ASP A 111 12.01 -6.06 -7.61
N GLY A 112 11.51 -5.34 -6.61
CA GLY A 112 11.04 -3.96 -6.75
C GLY A 112 12.15 -3.01 -7.18
N LEU A 113 13.35 -3.10 -6.59
CA LEU A 113 14.52 -2.28 -6.97
C LEU A 113 15.03 -2.62 -8.38
N TRP A 114 15.09 -3.90 -8.76
CA TRP A 114 15.47 -4.30 -10.11
C TRP A 114 14.47 -3.84 -11.16
N SER A 115 13.18 -3.97 -10.87
CA SER A 115 12.10 -3.48 -11.75
C SER A 115 12.18 -1.96 -11.93
N PHE A 116 12.43 -1.23 -10.83
CA PHE A 116 12.68 0.21 -10.87
C PHE A 116 13.89 0.55 -11.72
N ALA A 117 15.04 -0.08 -11.47
CA ALA A 117 16.28 0.19 -12.20
C ALA A 117 16.16 -0.11 -13.70
N LEU A 118 15.50 -1.21 -14.06
CA LEU A 118 15.24 -1.57 -15.45
C LEU A 118 14.31 -0.57 -16.13
N GLY A 119 13.19 -0.23 -15.49
CA GLY A 119 12.24 0.76 -16.00
C GLY A 119 12.90 2.14 -16.19
N PHE A 120 13.69 2.56 -15.22
CA PHE A 120 14.46 3.81 -15.29
C PHE A 120 15.44 3.80 -16.46
N LEU A 121 16.24 2.75 -16.61
CA LEU A 121 17.20 2.61 -17.71
C LEU A 121 16.52 2.63 -19.08
N LEU A 122 15.38 1.94 -19.21
CA LEU A 122 14.61 1.93 -20.46
C LEU A 122 14.11 3.33 -20.82
N ILE A 123 13.67 4.12 -19.85
CA ILE A 123 13.23 5.50 -20.08
C ILE A 123 14.41 6.38 -20.55
N LEU A 124 15.58 6.28 -19.89
CA LEU A 124 16.77 7.04 -20.29
C LEU A 124 17.17 6.71 -21.74
N ILE A 125 17.23 5.43 -22.07
CA ILE A 125 17.55 4.99 -23.44
C ILE A 125 16.51 5.51 -24.44
N TYR A 126 15.21 5.43 -24.08
CA TYR A 126 14.12 5.92 -24.94
C TYR A 126 14.24 7.40 -25.22
N MET A 127 14.53 8.26 -24.23
CA MET A 127 14.63 9.70 -24.39
C MET A 127 15.79 10.07 -25.31
N VAL A 128 16.96 9.47 -25.14
CA VAL A 128 18.12 9.69 -26.02
C VAL A 128 17.82 9.16 -27.43
N PHE A 129 17.24 7.99 -27.56
CA PHE A 129 16.92 7.38 -28.85
C PHE A 129 15.88 8.20 -29.63
N TYR A 130 14.87 8.73 -28.96
CA TYR A 130 13.76 9.43 -29.63
C TYR A 130 14.10 10.90 -29.93
N TYR A 131 14.63 11.65 -28.96
CA TYR A 131 14.87 13.09 -29.07
C TYR A 131 16.30 13.45 -29.47
N GLY A 132 17.20 12.48 -29.51
CA GLY A 132 18.60 12.67 -29.82
C GLY A 132 19.47 12.93 -28.58
N TRP A 133 20.79 12.95 -28.80
CA TRP A 133 21.76 12.88 -27.72
C TRP A 133 21.65 14.04 -26.71
N ILE A 134 21.61 15.29 -27.18
CA ILE A 134 21.62 16.44 -26.27
C ILE A 134 20.26 16.67 -25.61
N PRO A 135 19.12 16.76 -26.33
CA PRO A 135 17.81 16.92 -25.69
C PRO A 135 17.44 15.72 -24.79
N GLY A 136 17.81 14.49 -25.22
CA GLY A 136 17.61 13.30 -24.41
C GLY A 136 18.34 13.36 -23.09
N LEU A 137 19.66 13.67 -23.11
CA LEU A 137 20.45 13.80 -21.87
C LEU A 137 19.98 14.93 -20.96
N ILE A 138 19.44 16.02 -21.50
CA ILE A 138 18.85 17.11 -20.69
C ILE A 138 17.59 16.60 -19.97
N ALA A 139 16.71 15.88 -20.66
CA ALA A 139 15.53 15.27 -20.03
C ALA A 139 15.93 14.22 -19.00
N ASP A 140 16.93 13.41 -19.29
CA ASP A 140 17.48 12.41 -18.38
C ASP A 140 18.07 13.02 -17.12
N ALA A 141 18.81 14.14 -17.26
CA ALA A 141 19.32 14.89 -16.12
C ALA A 141 18.17 15.45 -15.25
N ALA A 142 17.11 15.97 -15.86
CA ALA A 142 15.93 16.42 -15.14
C ALA A 142 15.21 15.26 -14.41
N LEU A 143 15.15 14.09 -15.04
CA LEU A 143 14.57 12.87 -14.44
C LEU A 143 15.42 12.37 -13.26
N CYS A 144 16.74 12.37 -13.38
CA CYS A 144 17.65 12.07 -12.26
C CYS A 144 17.44 13.03 -11.08
N CYS A 145 17.35 14.34 -11.36
CA CYS A 145 17.05 15.35 -10.35
C CYS A 145 15.67 15.09 -9.70
N ASN A 146 14.67 14.69 -10.48
CA ASN A 146 13.34 14.36 -9.97
C ASN A 146 13.39 13.23 -8.95
N ILE A 147 14.06 12.11 -9.27
CA ILE A 147 14.21 10.98 -8.36
C ILE A 147 14.97 11.39 -7.09
N PHE A 148 16.05 12.16 -7.25
CA PHE A 148 16.81 12.65 -6.11
C PHE A 148 15.94 13.52 -5.17
N LEU A 149 15.15 14.45 -5.73
CA LEU A 149 14.23 15.29 -4.97
C LEU A 149 13.13 14.43 -4.29
N LEU A 150 12.54 13.50 -5.01
CA LEU A 150 11.49 12.63 -4.49
C LEU A 150 11.99 11.81 -3.31
N VAL A 151 13.13 11.13 -3.46
CA VAL A 151 13.73 10.33 -2.37
C VAL A 151 14.15 11.24 -1.21
N GLY A 152 14.72 12.41 -1.49
CA GLY A 152 15.08 13.40 -0.46
C GLY A 152 13.88 13.89 0.34
N ILE A 153 12.75 14.17 -0.31
CA ILE A 153 11.51 14.58 0.35
C ILE A 153 10.97 13.44 1.21
N LEU A 154 10.87 12.22 0.66
CA LEU A 154 10.42 11.06 1.43
C LEU A 154 11.27 10.81 2.67
N ALA A 155 12.60 10.90 2.54
CA ALA A 155 13.52 10.74 3.67
C ALA A 155 13.35 11.86 4.72
N SER A 156 13.15 13.12 4.28
CA SER A 156 12.96 14.26 5.18
C SER A 156 11.68 14.15 6.03
N PHE A 157 10.62 13.57 5.48
CA PHE A 157 9.38 13.34 6.21
C PHE A 157 9.35 12.00 6.96
N SER A 158 10.46 11.26 7.00
CA SER A 158 10.52 9.92 7.58
C SER A 158 9.39 9.00 7.08
N ALA A 159 9.03 9.16 5.80
CA ALA A 159 7.94 8.40 5.20
C ALA A 159 8.33 6.93 5.05
N VAL A 160 7.42 6.04 5.43
CA VAL A 160 7.62 4.60 5.27
C VAL A 160 7.45 4.23 3.80
N LEU A 161 8.50 3.70 3.18
CA LEU A 161 8.46 3.21 1.81
C LEU A 161 7.83 1.82 1.79
N THR A 162 6.63 1.71 1.25
CA THR A 162 5.91 0.44 1.07
C THR A 162 6.09 -0.09 -0.36
N LEU A 163 5.80 -1.38 -0.60
CA LEU A 163 5.82 -1.94 -1.97
C LEU A 163 4.90 -1.17 -2.94
N PRO A 164 3.65 -0.86 -2.59
CA PRO A 164 2.83 0.06 -3.39
C PRO A 164 3.43 1.45 -3.54
N GLY A 165 4.16 1.94 -2.53
CA GLY A 165 4.90 3.20 -2.62
C GLY A 165 5.99 3.17 -3.69
N ILE A 166 6.73 2.06 -3.82
CA ILE A 166 7.70 1.85 -4.92
C ILE A 166 6.98 1.89 -6.28
N ALA A 167 5.83 1.22 -6.40
CA ALA A 167 5.01 1.29 -7.62
C ALA A 167 4.58 2.74 -7.94
N GLY A 168 4.23 3.54 -6.92
CA GLY A 168 3.97 4.97 -7.06
C GLY A 168 5.16 5.75 -7.62
N ILE A 169 6.39 5.44 -7.16
CA ILE A 169 7.61 6.05 -7.70
C ILE A 169 7.81 5.69 -9.18
N VAL A 170 7.66 4.42 -9.54
CA VAL A 170 7.78 3.96 -10.93
C VAL A 170 6.74 4.65 -11.84
N LEU A 171 5.51 4.76 -11.38
CA LEU A 171 4.45 5.44 -12.11
C LEU A 171 4.78 6.93 -12.32
N THR A 172 5.24 7.62 -11.29
CA THR A 172 5.61 9.04 -11.38
C THR A 172 6.82 9.30 -12.27
N MET A 173 7.74 8.34 -12.40
CA MET A 173 8.83 8.44 -13.39
C MET A 173 8.29 8.52 -14.82
N GLY A 174 7.31 7.65 -15.17
CA GLY A 174 6.68 7.70 -16.48
C GLY A 174 6.02 9.05 -16.75
N MET A 175 5.29 9.59 -15.77
CA MET A 175 4.64 10.91 -15.90
C MET A 175 5.64 12.08 -15.90
N ALA A 176 6.77 11.96 -15.22
CA ALA A 176 7.83 12.98 -15.25
C ALA A 176 8.41 13.17 -16.66
N VAL A 177 8.53 12.07 -17.40
CA VAL A 177 8.97 12.11 -18.80
C VAL A 177 7.92 12.73 -19.71
N ASP A 178 6.63 12.47 -19.47
CA ASP A 178 5.53 12.98 -20.29
C ASP A 178 5.53 14.50 -20.36
N ALA A 179 5.79 15.20 -19.28
CA ALA A 179 5.94 16.66 -19.27
C ALA A 179 7.10 17.13 -20.19
N ASN A 180 8.24 16.45 -20.18
CA ASN A 180 9.35 16.74 -21.07
C ASN A 180 9.02 16.44 -22.54
N VAL A 181 8.29 15.35 -22.80
CA VAL A 181 7.79 14.97 -24.13
C VAL A 181 6.88 16.08 -24.69
N LEU A 182 5.91 16.55 -23.91
CA LEU A 182 5.01 17.64 -24.31
C LEU A 182 5.78 18.92 -24.65
N ILE A 183 6.76 19.30 -23.84
CA ILE A 183 7.62 20.47 -24.08
C ILE A 183 8.39 20.28 -25.39
N TYR A 184 9.04 19.14 -25.58
CA TYR A 184 9.88 18.89 -26.74
C TYR A 184 9.09 18.81 -28.04
N GLU A 185 7.91 18.20 -28.03
CA GLU A 185 7.04 18.18 -29.20
C GLU A 185 6.53 19.60 -29.56
N ARG A 186 6.22 20.44 -28.56
CA ARG A 186 5.87 21.85 -28.79
C ARG A 186 7.05 22.64 -29.36
N ILE A 187 8.24 22.45 -28.85
CA ILE A 187 9.45 23.07 -29.42
C ILE A 187 9.64 22.63 -30.88
N ARG A 188 9.45 21.33 -31.18
CA ARG A 188 9.54 20.80 -32.56
C ARG A 188 8.53 21.44 -33.50
N GLU A 189 7.29 21.61 -33.04
CA GLU A 189 6.24 22.30 -33.82
C GLU A 189 6.66 23.73 -34.16
N GLU A 190 7.16 24.49 -33.19
CA GLU A 190 7.57 25.89 -33.38
C GLU A 190 8.83 26.01 -34.27
N MET A 191 9.76 25.07 -34.18
CA MET A 191 10.90 24.98 -35.07
C MET A 191 10.47 24.64 -36.52
N ARG A 192 9.52 23.74 -36.69
CA ARG A 192 8.94 23.43 -38.00
C ARG A 192 8.19 24.62 -38.62
N ALA A 193 7.64 25.50 -37.77
CA ALA A 193 7.03 26.76 -38.18
C ALA A 193 8.07 27.85 -38.60
N GLY A 194 9.39 27.54 -38.53
CA GLY A 194 10.48 28.43 -38.97
C GLY A 194 11.01 29.35 -37.87
N LYS A 195 10.69 29.16 -36.61
CA LYS A 195 11.28 29.92 -35.50
C LYS A 195 12.70 29.46 -35.22
N SER A 196 13.56 30.38 -34.78
CA SER A 196 14.90 30.02 -34.28
C SER A 196 14.79 29.14 -33.04
N MET A 197 15.82 28.33 -32.77
CA MET A 197 15.88 27.42 -31.61
C MET A 197 15.50 28.12 -30.29
N ARG A 198 16.08 29.31 -30.01
CA ARG A 198 15.78 30.06 -28.80
C ARG A 198 14.32 30.50 -28.71
N GLN A 199 13.79 31.02 -29.79
CA GLN A 199 12.35 31.41 -29.87
C GLN A 199 11.43 30.21 -29.75
N ALA A 200 11.81 29.07 -30.35
CA ALA A 200 11.04 27.84 -30.28
C ALA A 200 11.00 27.28 -28.85
N ILE A 201 12.11 27.33 -28.11
CA ILE A 201 12.17 26.94 -26.69
C ILE A 201 11.22 27.83 -25.88
N ASP A 202 11.33 29.18 -25.98
CA ASP A 202 10.49 30.09 -25.21
C ASP A 202 8.97 29.88 -25.46
N VAL A 203 8.60 29.80 -26.73
CA VAL A 203 7.17 29.63 -27.11
C VAL A 203 6.68 28.23 -26.81
N GLY A 204 7.51 27.21 -27.05
CA GLY A 204 7.21 25.82 -26.75
C GLY A 204 6.90 25.60 -25.26
N PHE A 205 7.75 26.11 -24.36
CA PHE A 205 7.49 26.08 -22.92
C PHE A 205 6.20 26.82 -22.55
N LYS A 206 6.02 28.05 -23.04
CA LYS A 206 4.81 28.84 -22.75
C LYS A 206 3.51 28.12 -23.17
N ASN A 207 3.53 27.45 -24.32
CA ASN A 207 2.37 26.74 -24.83
C ASN A 207 2.15 25.39 -24.14
N ALA A 208 3.23 24.69 -23.72
CA ALA A 208 3.13 23.40 -23.04
C ALA A 208 2.69 23.51 -21.58
N ILE A 209 3.09 24.59 -20.88
CA ILE A 209 2.87 24.75 -19.43
C ILE A 209 1.40 24.58 -19.04
N SER A 210 0.47 25.12 -19.82
CA SER A 210 -0.96 25.01 -19.51
C SER A 210 -1.42 23.55 -19.47
N ALA A 211 -1.05 22.75 -20.46
CA ALA A 211 -1.42 21.35 -20.54
C ALA A 211 -0.74 20.53 -19.43
N ILE A 212 0.53 20.83 -19.11
CA ILE A 212 1.27 20.18 -18.05
C ILE A 212 0.65 20.47 -16.68
N VAL A 213 0.27 21.72 -16.41
CA VAL A 213 -0.44 22.09 -15.17
C VAL A 213 -1.76 21.36 -15.05
N ASP A 214 -2.56 21.36 -16.13
CA ASP A 214 -3.88 20.71 -16.14
C ASP A 214 -3.75 19.20 -15.84
N ALA A 215 -2.80 18.52 -16.47
CA ALA A 215 -2.55 17.09 -16.23
C ALA A 215 -2.05 16.81 -14.78
N ASN A 216 -1.12 17.62 -14.29
CA ASN A 216 -0.60 17.43 -12.93
C ASN A 216 -1.64 17.75 -11.85
N VAL A 217 -2.50 18.77 -12.04
CA VAL A 217 -3.58 19.11 -11.10
C VAL A 217 -4.61 17.99 -11.03
N THR A 218 -5.04 17.42 -12.15
CA THR A 218 -5.99 16.31 -12.15
C THR A 218 -5.40 15.06 -11.50
N SER A 219 -4.16 14.74 -11.81
CA SER A 219 -3.44 13.63 -11.19
C SER A 219 -3.23 13.82 -9.68
N PHE A 220 -2.86 15.04 -9.27
CA PHE A 220 -2.71 15.38 -7.85
C PHE A 220 -4.04 15.29 -7.09
N LEU A 221 -5.13 15.76 -7.69
CA LEU A 221 -6.48 15.65 -7.13
C LEU A 221 -6.86 14.19 -6.89
N THR A 222 -6.60 13.31 -7.87
CA THR A 222 -6.82 11.86 -7.72
C THR A 222 -5.96 11.28 -6.60
N GLY A 223 -4.68 11.64 -6.54
CA GLY A 223 -3.79 11.24 -5.46
C GLY A 223 -4.26 11.70 -4.08
N ALA A 224 -4.73 12.94 -3.96
CA ALA A 224 -5.27 13.48 -2.71
C ALA A 224 -6.53 12.73 -2.25
N ILE A 225 -7.41 12.39 -3.16
CA ILE A 225 -8.60 11.58 -2.86
C ILE A 225 -8.20 10.19 -2.37
N LEU A 226 -7.24 9.54 -3.05
CA LEU A 226 -6.70 8.26 -2.60
C LEU A 226 -6.00 8.35 -1.24
N ALA A 227 -5.36 9.47 -0.90
CA ALA A 227 -4.74 9.69 0.41
C ALA A 227 -5.77 9.89 1.53
N ILE A 228 -6.94 10.49 1.21
CA ILE A 228 -8.03 10.76 2.18
C ILE A 228 -8.83 9.48 2.45
N PHE A 229 -9.25 8.80 1.40
CA PHE A 229 -10.13 7.62 1.48
C PHE A 229 -9.37 6.29 1.56
N GLY A 230 -8.11 6.25 1.11
CA GLY A 230 -7.28 5.05 1.13
C GLY A 230 -6.81 4.69 2.53
N THR A 231 -6.68 3.39 2.78
CA THR A 231 -6.17 2.82 4.03
C THR A 231 -4.85 2.08 3.77
N GLY A 232 -4.04 1.90 4.82
CA GLY A 232 -2.83 1.07 4.77
C GLY A 232 -1.93 1.32 3.55
N PRO A 233 -1.72 0.29 2.72
CA PRO A 233 -0.83 0.34 1.55
C PRO A 233 -1.24 1.36 0.50
N ILE A 234 -2.55 1.60 0.30
CA ILE A 234 -3.09 2.56 -0.68
C ILE A 234 -2.69 3.99 -0.30
N LYS A 235 -2.74 4.32 0.99
CA LYS A 235 -2.32 5.64 1.49
C LYS A 235 -0.83 5.88 1.25
N GLY A 236 0.02 4.87 1.47
CA GLY A 236 1.45 4.93 1.15
C GLY A 236 1.72 5.21 -0.32
N PHE A 237 1.02 4.49 -1.22
CA PHE A 237 1.06 4.76 -2.66
C PHE A 237 0.63 6.20 -2.99
N ALA A 238 -0.50 6.67 -2.47
CA ALA A 238 -1.06 7.98 -2.77
C ALA A 238 -0.12 9.13 -2.36
N VAL A 239 0.52 9.01 -1.19
CA VAL A 239 1.48 10.02 -0.70
C VAL A 239 2.72 10.08 -1.60
N THR A 240 3.33 8.93 -1.93
CA THR A 240 4.49 8.90 -2.83
C THR A 240 4.15 9.42 -4.22
N TYR A 241 2.95 9.10 -4.73
CA TYR A 241 2.43 9.56 -5.99
C TYR A 241 2.27 11.09 -6.02
N MET A 242 1.66 11.69 -5.01
CA MET A 242 1.50 13.17 -4.91
C MET A 242 2.85 13.89 -4.85
N ILE A 243 3.79 13.40 -4.04
CA ILE A 243 5.13 13.96 -3.95
C ILE A 243 5.84 13.86 -5.30
N GLY A 244 5.70 12.72 -5.97
CA GLY A 244 6.25 12.49 -7.31
C GLY A 244 5.70 13.47 -8.35
N ILE A 245 4.39 13.76 -8.35
CA ILE A 245 3.77 14.74 -9.24
C ILE A 245 4.36 16.14 -9.01
N ILE A 246 4.47 16.57 -7.76
CA ILE A 246 5.03 17.91 -7.45
C ILE A 246 6.48 17.98 -7.88
N SER A 247 7.30 16.99 -7.55
CA SER A 247 8.71 16.97 -7.91
C SER A 247 8.92 16.88 -9.43
N SER A 248 8.11 16.11 -10.14
CA SER A 248 8.18 15.98 -11.60
C SER A 248 7.80 17.28 -12.30
N PHE A 249 6.77 17.96 -11.83
CA PHE A 249 6.41 19.28 -12.34
C PHE A 249 7.54 20.30 -12.18
N LEU A 250 8.13 20.36 -10.99
CA LEU A 250 9.26 21.26 -10.71
C LEU A 250 10.45 20.98 -11.63
N THR A 251 10.84 19.73 -11.78
CA THR A 251 12.00 19.36 -12.58
C THR A 251 11.77 19.55 -14.08
N ALA A 252 10.60 19.18 -14.59
CA ALA A 252 10.28 19.36 -16.01
C ALA A 252 10.18 20.85 -16.40
N VAL A 253 9.57 21.69 -15.56
CA VAL A 253 9.38 23.11 -15.89
C VAL A 253 10.63 23.94 -15.62
N PHE A 254 11.33 23.71 -14.50
CA PHE A 254 12.47 24.55 -14.12
C PHE A 254 13.81 23.96 -14.56
N ILE A 255 14.08 22.70 -14.24
CA ILE A 255 15.41 22.12 -14.51
C ILE A 255 15.62 21.91 -16.01
N THR A 256 14.63 21.35 -16.70
CA THR A 256 14.71 21.16 -18.16
C THR A 256 14.86 22.51 -18.87
N ARG A 257 14.10 23.51 -18.45
CA ARG A 257 14.21 24.86 -19.02
C ARG A 257 15.57 25.47 -18.79
N LEU A 258 16.06 25.42 -17.54
CA LEU A 258 17.39 25.97 -17.18
C LEU A 258 18.50 25.35 -18.05
N LEU A 259 18.49 24.03 -18.21
CA LEU A 259 19.50 23.32 -19.00
C LEU A 259 19.41 23.64 -20.51
N LEU A 260 18.18 23.78 -21.04
CA LEU A 260 17.96 24.13 -22.44
C LEU A 260 18.38 25.61 -22.71
N ASP A 261 18.02 26.52 -21.82
CA ASP A 261 18.37 27.94 -21.94
C ASP A 261 19.90 28.14 -21.81
N ASP A 262 20.58 27.44 -20.88
CA ASP A 262 22.03 27.43 -20.77
C ASP A 262 22.68 26.93 -22.06
N TYR A 263 22.16 25.80 -22.59
CA TYR A 263 22.69 25.29 -23.87
C TYR A 263 22.47 26.26 -25.02
N ALA A 264 21.26 26.82 -25.17
CA ALA A 264 20.90 27.73 -26.26
C ALA A 264 21.60 29.10 -26.17
N SER A 265 22.12 29.45 -25.01
CA SER A 265 22.87 30.72 -24.80
C SER A 265 24.34 30.67 -25.23
N LYS A 266 24.89 29.48 -25.45
CA LYS A 266 26.30 29.31 -25.86
C LYS A 266 26.52 29.75 -27.29
N GLU A 267 27.55 30.56 -27.54
CA GLU A 267 27.88 31.12 -28.87
C GLU A 267 28.08 30.05 -29.95
N ASN A 268 28.53 28.85 -29.58
CA ASN A 268 28.78 27.72 -30.48
C ASN A 268 27.73 26.61 -30.36
N ALA A 269 26.54 26.92 -29.86
CA ALA A 269 25.48 25.93 -29.72
C ALA A 269 25.00 25.41 -31.10
N LYS A 270 25.13 24.11 -31.32
CA LYS A 270 24.55 23.48 -32.52
C LYS A 270 23.03 23.49 -32.43
N GLU A 271 22.35 23.74 -33.54
CA GLU A 271 20.90 23.64 -33.60
C GLU A 271 20.44 22.23 -33.19
N LEU A 272 19.56 22.18 -32.22
CA LEU A 272 18.94 20.92 -31.72
C LEU A 272 17.74 20.59 -32.59
N SER A 273 17.70 19.40 -33.12
CA SER A 273 16.52 18.94 -33.91
C SER A 273 15.38 18.40 -33.07
N PHE A 274 15.58 18.16 -31.77
CA PHE A 274 14.65 17.43 -30.87
C PHE A 274 14.09 16.16 -31.52
N ALA A 275 14.85 15.52 -32.37
CA ALA A 275 14.50 14.29 -33.05
C ALA A 275 15.77 13.62 -33.57
N THR A 276 15.78 12.30 -33.62
CA THR A 276 16.78 11.51 -34.32
C THR A 276 16.44 11.40 -35.82
N ARG A 277 17.38 10.88 -36.60
CA ARG A 277 17.15 10.64 -38.03
C ARG A 277 15.95 9.70 -38.29
N MET A 278 15.69 8.77 -37.37
CA MET A 278 14.57 7.80 -37.46
C MET A 278 13.23 8.45 -37.06
N THR A 279 13.23 9.31 -36.03
CA THR A 279 12.00 9.88 -35.43
C THR A 279 11.58 11.21 -36.04
N LYS A 280 12.45 11.84 -36.86
CA LYS A 280 12.19 13.16 -37.46
C LYS A 280 10.89 13.24 -38.25
N ASN A 281 10.57 12.18 -39.01
CA ASN A 281 9.39 12.13 -39.88
C ASN A 281 8.30 11.15 -39.36
N PHE A 282 8.46 10.66 -38.13
CA PHE A 282 7.50 9.71 -37.55
C PHE A 282 6.12 10.38 -37.41
N LEU A 283 5.09 9.74 -37.94
CA LEU A 283 3.69 10.23 -37.98
C LEU A 283 3.45 11.58 -38.68
N GLN A 284 4.42 12.18 -39.34
CA GLN A 284 4.30 13.50 -39.95
C GLN A 284 3.30 13.55 -41.12
N ASN A 285 3.16 12.44 -41.86
CA ASN A 285 2.29 12.33 -43.03
C ASN A 285 1.05 11.47 -42.79
N THR A 286 0.64 11.33 -41.52
CA THR A 286 -0.56 10.55 -41.21
C THR A 286 -1.81 11.25 -41.72
N LYS A 287 -2.45 10.67 -42.73
CA LYS A 287 -3.71 11.13 -43.31
C LYS A 287 -4.94 10.39 -42.79
N ALA A 288 -4.81 9.69 -41.66
CA ALA A 288 -5.89 8.94 -41.05
C ALA A 288 -6.96 9.90 -40.49
N ASP A 289 -8.15 9.87 -41.04
CA ASP A 289 -9.31 10.60 -40.53
C ASP A 289 -9.93 9.80 -39.37
N ILE A 290 -9.35 9.98 -38.17
CA ILE A 290 -9.77 9.27 -36.97
C ILE A 290 -11.23 9.55 -36.62
N VAL A 291 -11.70 10.78 -36.86
CA VAL A 291 -13.09 11.17 -36.58
C VAL A 291 -14.09 10.43 -37.47
N LYS A 292 -13.70 10.09 -38.70
CA LYS A 292 -14.52 9.29 -39.60
C LYS A 292 -14.76 7.88 -39.08
N PHE A 293 -13.79 7.31 -38.37
CA PHE A 293 -13.89 5.95 -37.80
C PHE A 293 -14.73 5.89 -36.52
N ARG A 294 -15.25 7.02 -36.00
CA ARG A 294 -16.02 7.05 -34.73
C ARG A 294 -17.16 6.04 -34.65
N LYS A 295 -17.84 5.75 -35.78
CA LYS A 295 -18.93 4.77 -35.81
C LYS A 295 -18.46 3.36 -35.50
N TYR A 296 -17.30 2.96 -36.03
CA TYR A 296 -16.67 1.68 -35.70
C TYR A 296 -16.19 1.63 -34.27
N ALA A 297 -15.61 2.74 -33.80
CA ALA A 297 -15.19 2.85 -32.39
C ALA A 297 -16.38 2.67 -31.45
N TYR A 298 -17.53 3.29 -31.69
CA TYR A 298 -18.75 3.11 -30.89
C TYR A 298 -19.25 1.67 -30.90
N ILE A 299 -19.19 0.98 -32.04
CA ILE A 299 -19.59 -0.44 -32.11
C ILE A 299 -18.64 -1.31 -31.29
N ILE A 300 -17.34 -1.14 -31.48
CA ILE A 300 -16.32 -1.91 -30.73
C ILE A 300 -16.46 -1.66 -29.23
N SER A 301 -16.55 -0.40 -28.83
CA SER A 301 -16.73 0.00 -27.43
C SER A 301 -18.03 -0.57 -26.84
N GLY A 302 -19.15 -0.47 -27.59
CA GLY A 302 -20.43 -1.04 -27.17
C GLY A 302 -20.35 -2.56 -26.95
N VAL A 303 -19.67 -3.28 -27.84
CA VAL A 303 -19.46 -4.73 -27.71
C VAL A 303 -18.61 -5.04 -26.47
N LEU A 304 -17.53 -4.28 -26.24
CA LEU A 304 -16.66 -4.47 -25.08
C LEU A 304 -17.41 -4.19 -23.76
N ILE A 305 -18.22 -3.12 -23.71
CA ILE A 305 -19.06 -2.80 -22.54
C ILE A 305 -20.08 -3.90 -22.27
N ILE A 306 -20.77 -4.40 -23.31
CA ILE A 306 -21.71 -5.51 -23.16
C ILE A 306 -20.99 -6.74 -22.64
N PHE A 307 -19.81 -7.05 -23.18
CA PHE A 307 -19.01 -8.19 -22.72
C PHE A 307 -18.56 -8.02 -21.26
N ALA A 308 -18.16 -6.80 -20.85
CA ALA A 308 -17.81 -6.49 -19.47
C ALA A 308 -19.01 -6.66 -18.51
N ILE A 309 -20.19 -6.16 -18.91
CA ILE A 309 -21.42 -6.31 -18.11
C ILE A 309 -21.80 -7.79 -17.98
N LEU A 310 -21.74 -8.57 -19.06
CA LEU A 310 -21.97 -10.00 -19.04
C LEU A 310 -20.94 -10.74 -18.19
N GLY A 311 -19.69 -10.24 -18.16
CA GLY A 311 -18.62 -10.77 -17.30
C GLY A 311 -18.86 -10.56 -15.82
N LEU A 312 -19.62 -9.53 -15.42
CA LEU A 312 -20.03 -9.30 -14.04
C LEU A 312 -21.22 -10.15 -13.62
N GLU A 313 -21.96 -10.75 -14.57
CA GLU A 313 -23.13 -11.58 -14.28
C GLU A 313 -22.67 -12.99 -13.78
N PRO A 314 -22.94 -13.36 -12.52
CA PRO A 314 -22.43 -14.61 -11.92
C PRO A 314 -22.87 -15.87 -12.66
N HIS A 315 -23.99 -15.82 -13.37
CA HIS A 315 -24.56 -16.97 -14.09
C HIS A 315 -23.91 -17.20 -15.47
N VAL A 316 -23.15 -16.21 -16.00
CA VAL A 316 -22.54 -16.31 -17.33
C VAL A 316 -21.07 -16.75 -17.25
N PHE A 317 -20.26 -16.10 -16.40
CA PHE A 317 -18.83 -16.35 -16.29
C PHE A 317 -18.36 -16.71 -14.88
N GLY A 318 -19.30 -16.98 -13.95
CA GLY A 318 -19.00 -17.22 -12.56
C GLY A 318 -18.94 -15.95 -11.70
N LYS A 319 -18.75 -16.12 -10.41
CA LYS A 319 -18.63 -14.98 -9.48
C LYS A 319 -17.25 -14.33 -9.61
N LEU A 320 -17.23 -13.01 -9.63
CA LEU A 320 -15.98 -12.25 -9.48
C LEU A 320 -15.34 -12.58 -8.12
N ASN A 321 -14.11 -13.09 -8.13
CA ASN A 321 -13.37 -13.36 -6.91
C ASN A 321 -12.80 -12.06 -6.36
N LEU A 322 -13.47 -11.51 -5.36
CA LEU A 322 -12.98 -10.34 -4.63
C LEU A 322 -11.88 -10.78 -3.65
N GLY A 323 -10.82 -9.97 -3.56
CA GLY A 323 -9.78 -10.17 -2.55
C GLY A 323 -10.31 -9.98 -1.13
N ILE A 324 -9.55 -10.43 -0.14
CA ILE A 324 -9.92 -10.33 1.27
C ILE A 324 -10.11 -8.88 1.74
N ASP A 325 -9.53 -7.90 1.07
CA ASP A 325 -9.72 -6.48 1.37
C ASP A 325 -11.18 -6.03 1.14
N PHE A 326 -11.92 -6.73 0.25
CA PHE A 326 -13.31 -6.43 -0.07
C PHE A 326 -14.32 -7.42 0.52
N SER A 327 -13.91 -8.68 0.72
CA SER A 327 -14.80 -9.75 1.22
C SER A 327 -14.58 -10.08 2.68
N GLY A 328 -13.52 -9.57 3.29
CA GLY A 328 -12.98 -10.12 4.52
C GLY A 328 -12.35 -11.50 4.30
N GLY A 329 -11.44 -11.90 5.15
CA GLY A 329 -10.82 -13.21 5.03
C GLY A 329 -9.37 -13.24 5.53
N ARG A 330 -8.76 -14.38 5.26
CA ARG A 330 -7.33 -14.61 5.53
C ARG A 330 -6.63 -15.03 4.26
N ASN A 331 -5.44 -14.51 4.06
CA ASN A 331 -4.49 -14.90 3.01
C ASN A 331 -3.26 -15.50 3.67
N TYR A 332 -2.82 -16.64 3.17
CA TYR A 332 -1.56 -17.25 3.55
C TYR A 332 -0.72 -17.47 2.30
N VAL A 333 0.54 -17.05 2.32
CA VAL A 333 1.50 -17.39 1.28
C VAL A 333 2.32 -18.55 1.79
N VAL A 334 2.18 -19.69 1.15
CA VAL A 334 2.87 -20.94 1.51
C VAL A 334 3.92 -21.25 0.45
N ARG A 335 5.13 -21.53 0.89
CA ARG A 335 6.24 -21.96 0.03
C ARG A 335 6.59 -23.41 0.30
N PHE A 336 6.83 -24.14 -0.77
CA PHE A 336 7.26 -25.55 -0.77
C PHE A 336 8.73 -25.65 -1.17
N ALA A 337 9.38 -26.76 -0.83
CA ALA A 337 10.75 -27.05 -1.26
C ALA A 337 10.83 -27.27 -2.77
N GLU A 338 9.79 -27.90 -3.36
CA GLU A 338 9.70 -28.23 -4.78
C GLU A 338 8.46 -27.57 -5.42
N PRO A 339 8.44 -27.42 -6.76
CA PRO A 339 7.24 -26.98 -7.48
C PRO A 339 6.03 -27.88 -7.20
N VAL A 340 4.87 -27.27 -6.97
CA VAL A 340 3.60 -27.99 -6.71
C VAL A 340 2.56 -27.65 -7.76
N ASN A 341 1.66 -28.60 -8.01
CA ASN A 341 0.45 -28.34 -8.79
C ASN A 341 -0.59 -27.68 -7.88
N THR A 342 -0.99 -26.46 -8.22
CA THR A 342 -1.91 -25.64 -7.43
C THR A 342 -3.29 -26.30 -7.28
N GLU A 343 -3.76 -27.03 -8.31
CA GLU A 343 -5.05 -27.70 -8.28
C GLU A 343 -5.06 -28.89 -7.31
N ASP A 344 -3.99 -29.70 -7.31
CA ASP A 344 -3.87 -30.83 -6.40
C ASP A 344 -3.80 -30.35 -4.93
N VAL A 345 -3.09 -29.25 -4.69
CA VAL A 345 -3.04 -28.63 -3.34
C VAL A 345 -4.40 -28.05 -2.96
N ARG A 346 -5.12 -27.42 -3.91
CA ARG A 346 -6.47 -26.89 -3.68
C ARG A 346 -7.45 -28.01 -3.28
N GLU A 347 -7.44 -29.14 -3.99
CA GLU A 347 -8.29 -30.29 -3.67
C GLU A 347 -7.97 -30.85 -2.28
N SER A 348 -6.68 -31.03 -1.95
CA SER A 348 -6.24 -31.51 -0.64
C SER A 348 -6.68 -30.57 0.51
N LEU A 349 -6.56 -29.26 0.30
CA LEU A 349 -7.03 -28.27 1.27
C LEU A 349 -8.55 -28.27 1.39
N ASP A 350 -9.27 -28.34 0.28
CA ASP A 350 -10.74 -28.35 0.24
C ASP A 350 -11.31 -29.56 1.00
N ASP A 351 -10.68 -30.73 0.89
CA ASP A 351 -11.06 -31.93 1.64
C ASP A 351 -10.89 -31.74 3.15
N VAL A 352 -9.78 -31.11 3.58
CA VAL A 352 -9.53 -30.83 5.00
C VAL A 352 -10.54 -29.80 5.53
N PHE A 353 -10.77 -28.71 4.79
CA PHE A 353 -11.72 -27.67 5.21
C PHE A 353 -13.15 -28.20 5.28
N LYS A 354 -13.59 -28.99 4.31
CA LYS A 354 -14.90 -29.65 4.33
C LYS A 354 -15.10 -30.61 5.54
N GLY A 355 -14.04 -31.30 5.94
CA GLY A 355 -14.06 -32.18 7.09
C GLY A 355 -14.27 -31.47 8.43
N HIS A 356 -14.11 -30.16 8.49
CA HIS A 356 -14.23 -29.33 9.70
C HIS A 356 -15.46 -28.41 9.67
N LEU A 357 -16.37 -28.56 8.70
CA LEU A 357 -17.61 -27.78 8.63
C LEU A 357 -18.67 -28.33 9.61
N ASP A 358 -19.22 -27.44 10.42
CA ASP A 358 -20.37 -27.72 11.27
C ASP A 358 -21.67 -27.27 10.56
N GLY A 359 -22.44 -28.23 10.02
CA GLY A 359 -23.74 -27.96 9.41
C GLY A 359 -23.71 -27.27 8.06
N ASP A 360 -24.53 -26.22 7.87
CA ASP A 360 -24.67 -25.47 6.60
C ASP A 360 -23.63 -24.32 6.44
N GLU A 361 -22.51 -24.36 7.13
CA GLU A 361 -21.47 -23.35 7.00
C GLU A 361 -20.91 -23.34 5.58
N THR A 362 -20.84 -22.16 4.98
CA THR A 362 -20.23 -21.95 3.67
C THR A 362 -18.91 -21.23 3.82
N TYR A 363 -17.91 -21.66 3.06
CA TYR A 363 -16.61 -21.00 3.00
C TYR A 363 -16.17 -20.83 1.54
N SER A 364 -15.26 -19.91 1.33
CA SER A 364 -14.53 -19.78 0.06
C SER A 364 -13.10 -20.22 0.28
N LEU A 365 -12.56 -20.99 -0.66
CA LEU A 365 -11.17 -21.38 -0.71
C LEU A 365 -10.64 -21.10 -2.10
N ASN A 366 -9.66 -20.21 -2.19
CA ASN A 366 -8.99 -19.87 -3.45
C ASN A 366 -7.50 -20.12 -3.31
N VAL A 367 -6.94 -20.92 -4.19
CA VAL A 367 -5.52 -21.28 -4.21
C VAL A 367 -4.94 -20.90 -5.56
N ILE A 368 -3.95 -20.03 -5.55
CA ILE A 368 -3.28 -19.53 -6.76
C ILE A 368 -1.77 -19.58 -6.62
N THR A 369 -1.06 -19.84 -7.71
CA THR A 369 0.40 -19.71 -7.75
C THR A 369 0.79 -18.22 -7.65
N ILE A 370 1.81 -17.90 -6.86
CA ILE A 370 2.33 -16.55 -6.73
C ILE A 370 3.86 -16.52 -6.81
N GLY A 371 4.39 -15.69 -7.69
CA GLY A 371 5.85 -15.56 -7.89
C GLY A 371 6.45 -16.78 -8.57
N SER A 372 6.86 -17.77 -7.80
CA SER A 372 7.49 -19.00 -8.30
C SER A 372 6.54 -20.20 -8.27
N SER A 373 6.84 -21.25 -9.05
CA SER A 373 6.01 -22.45 -9.13
C SER A 373 5.97 -23.30 -7.85
N ASN A 374 6.83 -23.02 -6.89
CA ASN A 374 6.85 -23.64 -5.56
C ASN A 374 6.18 -22.78 -4.49
N GLN A 375 5.43 -21.76 -4.87
CA GLN A 375 4.77 -20.86 -3.93
C GLN A 375 3.33 -20.61 -4.32
N ILE A 376 2.43 -20.74 -3.34
CA ILE A 376 1.00 -20.52 -3.54
C ILE A 376 0.48 -19.48 -2.55
N ARG A 377 -0.61 -18.81 -2.93
CA ARG A 377 -1.46 -18.04 -2.02
C ARG A 377 -2.75 -18.81 -1.79
N VAL A 378 -3.07 -19.03 -0.53
CA VAL A 378 -4.33 -19.61 -0.08
C VAL A 378 -5.16 -18.49 0.54
N SER A 379 -6.33 -18.22 -0.02
CA SER A 379 -7.29 -17.23 0.48
C SER A 379 -8.54 -17.94 0.97
N THR A 380 -8.99 -17.63 2.19
CA THR A 380 -10.21 -18.22 2.76
C THR A 380 -10.97 -17.24 3.64
N ASN A 381 -12.29 -17.36 3.67
CA ASN A 381 -13.16 -16.65 4.60
C ASN A 381 -13.70 -17.59 5.70
N TYR A 382 -13.13 -18.79 5.85
CA TYR A 382 -13.54 -19.75 6.87
C TYR A 382 -13.46 -19.11 8.26
N ARG A 383 -14.56 -19.22 9.05
CA ARG A 383 -14.69 -18.64 10.40
C ARG A 383 -14.24 -17.18 10.52
N ILE A 384 -14.53 -16.37 9.51
CA ILE A 384 -14.06 -14.96 9.48
C ILE A 384 -14.70 -14.09 10.57
N GLN A 385 -15.87 -14.47 11.08
CA GLN A 385 -16.56 -13.81 12.19
C GLN A 385 -15.90 -14.11 13.54
N ASP A 386 -15.12 -15.19 13.62
CA ASP A 386 -14.42 -15.60 14.81
C ASP A 386 -13.03 -14.95 14.84
N ASN A 387 -12.83 -14.06 15.82
CA ASN A 387 -11.58 -13.34 16.04
C ASN A 387 -10.77 -13.92 17.21
N SER A 388 -11.03 -15.15 17.64
CA SER A 388 -10.24 -15.81 18.65
C SER A 388 -8.89 -16.28 18.09
N ASP A 389 -7.85 -16.25 18.92
CA ASP A 389 -6.54 -16.80 18.57
C ASP A 389 -6.63 -18.32 18.28
N ASP A 390 -7.59 -19.00 18.89
CA ASP A 390 -7.88 -20.42 18.65
C ASP A 390 -8.32 -20.67 17.20
N ALA A 391 -9.11 -19.76 16.61
CA ALA A 391 -9.56 -19.90 15.22
C ALA A 391 -8.40 -19.78 14.24
N ASP A 392 -7.47 -18.86 14.48
CA ASP A 392 -6.29 -18.68 13.63
C ASP A 392 -5.35 -19.89 13.72
N ALA A 393 -5.12 -20.42 14.93
CA ALA A 393 -4.32 -21.62 15.14
C ALA A 393 -4.94 -22.87 14.48
N GLN A 394 -6.27 -23.02 14.52
CA GLN A 394 -6.97 -24.11 13.84
C GLN A 394 -6.84 -24.02 12.32
N ILE A 395 -6.95 -22.83 11.75
CA ILE A 395 -6.80 -22.63 10.30
C ILE A 395 -5.38 -22.93 9.86
N GLU A 396 -4.36 -22.50 10.62
CA GLU A 396 -2.97 -22.84 10.35
C GLU A 396 -2.72 -24.35 10.41
N GLN A 397 -3.37 -25.05 11.36
CA GLN A 397 -3.30 -26.51 11.43
C GLN A 397 -3.98 -27.17 10.22
N MET A 398 -5.15 -26.68 9.80
CA MET A 398 -5.85 -27.17 8.59
C MET A 398 -5.01 -26.94 7.32
N LEU A 399 -4.35 -25.80 7.22
CA LEU A 399 -3.41 -25.50 6.14
C LEU A 399 -2.23 -26.47 6.13
N TYR A 400 -1.65 -26.73 7.31
CA TYR A 400 -0.57 -27.71 7.43
C TYR A 400 -1.02 -29.10 6.99
N ASP A 401 -2.17 -29.58 7.49
CA ASP A 401 -2.69 -30.90 7.18
C ASP A 401 -3.01 -31.09 5.68
N GLY A 402 -3.58 -30.06 5.06
CA GLY A 402 -3.82 -30.06 3.60
C GLY A 402 -2.57 -29.95 2.75
N CYS A 403 -1.54 -29.22 3.22
CA CYS A 403 -0.27 -29.10 2.52
C CYS A 403 0.70 -30.24 2.82
N LYS A 404 0.47 -31.04 3.86
CA LYS A 404 1.38 -32.08 4.35
C LYS A 404 1.89 -33.07 3.30
N PRO A 405 1.10 -33.51 2.30
CA PRO A 405 1.61 -34.37 1.24
C PRO A 405 2.73 -33.77 0.42
N TYR A 406 2.85 -32.45 0.41
CA TYR A 406 3.79 -31.67 -0.40
C TYR A 406 4.94 -31.04 0.40
N LEU A 407 4.91 -31.17 1.75
CA LEU A 407 5.89 -30.56 2.66
C LEU A 407 7.07 -31.47 3.02
N GLY A 408 6.98 -32.79 2.67
CA GLY A 408 8.00 -33.76 3.10
C GLY A 408 8.02 -33.96 4.63
N ASN A 409 9.19 -33.73 5.24
CA ASN A 409 9.38 -33.96 6.68
C ASN A 409 9.27 -32.67 7.54
N VAL A 410 8.66 -31.61 7.01
CA VAL A 410 8.48 -30.32 7.73
C VAL A 410 7.45 -30.52 8.85
N THR A 411 7.81 -30.14 10.07
CA THR A 411 6.91 -30.19 11.23
C THR A 411 5.95 -29.01 11.23
N PHE A 412 4.87 -29.06 12.03
CA PHE A 412 3.92 -27.95 12.15
C PHE A 412 4.57 -26.65 12.63
N ASP A 413 5.49 -26.72 13.60
CA ASP A 413 6.19 -25.56 14.12
C ASP A 413 7.11 -24.92 13.05
N GLU A 414 7.77 -25.74 12.25
CA GLU A 414 8.59 -25.29 11.10
C GLU A 414 7.72 -24.69 10.00
N PHE A 415 6.54 -25.25 9.75
CA PHE A 415 5.59 -24.75 8.75
C PHE A 415 5.02 -23.39 9.13
N ARG A 416 4.73 -23.20 10.41
CA ARG A 416 4.09 -21.99 10.95
C ARG A 416 5.03 -20.80 11.05
N SER A 417 6.32 -21.03 11.32
CA SER A 417 7.26 -19.96 11.69
C SER A 417 8.42 -19.84 10.72
N THR A 418 8.53 -18.67 10.09
CA THR A 418 9.69 -18.31 9.27
C THR A 418 10.98 -18.09 10.08
N GLU A 419 10.91 -17.97 11.40
CA GLU A 419 12.07 -17.91 12.27
C GLU A 419 12.71 -19.30 12.41
N VAL A 420 11.88 -20.35 12.43
CA VAL A 420 12.32 -21.73 12.55
C VAL A 420 12.72 -22.29 11.18
N ASN A 421 11.90 -22.04 10.16
CA ASN A 421 12.19 -22.45 8.78
C ASN A 421 11.92 -21.28 7.79
N PRO A 422 12.96 -20.56 7.35
CA PRO A 422 12.81 -19.41 6.47
C PRO A 422 12.57 -19.77 5.00
N GLU A 423 12.65 -21.06 4.63
CA GLU A 423 12.58 -21.49 3.22
C GLU A 423 11.27 -22.18 2.86
N VAL A 424 10.63 -22.88 3.78
CA VAL A 424 9.41 -23.68 3.57
C VAL A 424 8.39 -23.40 4.65
N GLY A 425 7.12 -23.30 4.28
CA GLY A 425 6.00 -23.05 5.20
C GLY A 425 5.29 -21.73 4.93
N ILE A 426 4.63 -21.17 5.94
CA ILE A 426 3.89 -19.91 5.83
C ILE A 426 4.88 -18.75 5.80
N MET A 427 5.02 -18.12 4.62
CA MET A 427 5.92 -16.98 4.42
C MET A 427 5.27 -15.64 4.72
N GLN A 428 3.96 -15.55 4.59
CA GLN A 428 3.15 -14.37 4.87
C GLN A 428 1.76 -14.80 5.33
N SER A 429 1.23 -14.10 6.32
CA SER A 429 -0.18 -14.18 6.71
C SER A 429 -0.79 -12.79 6.75
N GLN A 430 -2.03 -12.68 6.28
CA GLN A 430 -2.81 -11.45 6.31
C GLN A 430 -4.24 -11.79 6.72
N LYS A 431 -4.79 -11.01 7.65
CA LYS A 431 -6.17 -11.14 8.12
C LYS A 431 -6.87 -9.79 7.98
N VAL A 432 -8.03 -9.79 7.37
CA VAL A 432 -8.90 -8.62 7.25
C VAL A 432 -10.28 -8.99 7.78
N GLY A 433 -10.70 -8.33 8.86
CA GLY A 433 -12.03 -8.54 9.44
C GLY A 433 -13.15 -8.01 8.53
N PRO A 434 -14.37 -8.56 8.62
CA PRO A 434 -15.50 -8.15 7.78
C PRO A 434 -15.83 -6.66 7.86
N ALA A 435 -15.80 -6.09 9.08
CA ALA A 435 -16.06 -4.65 9.26
C ALA A 435 -15.04 -3.77 8.53
N VAL A 436 -13.77 -4.17 8.51
CA VAL A 436 -12.72 -3.45 7.78
C VAL A 436 -12.92 -3.57 6.27
N ALA A 437 -13.31 -4.75 5.78
CA ALA A 437 -13.60 -4.97 4.36
C ALA A 437 -14.79 -4.11 3.90
N ASP A 438 -15.84 -4.02 4.70
CA ASP A 438 -17.01 -3.15 4.43
C ASP A 438 -16.61 -1.67 4.41
N ASP A 439 -15.78 -1.23 5.35
CA ASP A 439 -15.26 0.14 5.40
C ASP A 439 -14.39 0.45 4.18
N ILE A 440 -13.50 -0.46 3.78
CA ILE A 440 -12.66 -0.31 2.58
C ILE A 440 -13.53 -0.22 1.32
N THR A 441 -14.52 -1.10 1.19
CA THR A 441 -15.44 -1.13 0.04
C THR A 441 -16.22 0.17 -0.06
N THR A 442 -16.78 0.63 1.05
CA THR A 442 -17.54 1.88 1.13
C THR A 442 -16.66 3.08 0.82
N ALA A 443 -15.45 3.14 1.39
CA ALA A 443 -14.48 4.19 1.12
C ALA A 443 -14.05 4.22 -0.35
N ALA A 444 -13.84 3.05 -0.98
CA ALA A 444 -13.49 2.95 -2.39
C ALA A 444 -14.59 3.50 -3.31
N ILE A 445 -15.85 3.19 -3.04
CA ILE A 445 -17.00 3.72 -3.79
C ILE A 445 -17.05 5.25 -3.67
N TRP A 446 -16.95 5.78 -2.45
CA TRP A 446 -16.95 7.23 -2.24
C TRP A 446 -15.74 7.92 -2.86
N ALA A 447 -14.57 7.28 -2.86
CA ALA A 447 -13.37 7.80 -3.53
C ALA A 447 -13.57 7.95 -5.03
N ILE A 448 -14.19 6.96 -5.70
CA ILE A 448 -14.51 7.03 -7.12
C ILE A 448 -15.46 8.20 -7.41
N PHE A 449 -16.55 8.34 -6.67
CA PHE A 449 -17.48 9.45 -6.84
C PHE A 449 -16.83 10.81 -6.57
N ALA A 450 -16.02 10.92 -5.52
CA ALA A 450 -15.30 12.14 -5.20
C ALA A 450 -14.30 12.51 -6.31
N ALA A 451 -13.61 11.54 -6.89
CA ALA A 451 -12.69 11.75 -8.01
C ALA A 451 -13.43 12.25 -9.26
N LEU A 452 -14.52 11.60 -9.64
CA LEU A 452 -15.34 12.02 -10.78
C LEU A 452 -15.90 13.45 -10.61
N ILE A 453 -16.43 13.76 -9.42
CA ILE A 453 -16.95 15.09 -9.10
C ILE A 453 -15.82 16.13 -9.09
N GLY A 454 -14.70 15.82 -8.45
CA GLY A 454 -13.55 16.71 -8.38
C GLY A 454 -12.98 17.07 -9.75
N ILE A 455 -12.81 16.05 -10.62
CA ILE A 455 -12.35 16.24 -12.00
C ILE A 455 -13.40 17.02 -12.81
N PHE A 456 -14.69 16.71 -12.65
CA PHE A 456 -15.77 17.45 -13.29
C PHE A 456 -15.71 18.94 -12.97
N ILE A 457 -15.64 19.28 -11.68
CA ILE A 457 -15.58 20.66 -11.20
C ILE A 457 -14.31 21.35 -11.74
N TYR A 458 -13.17 20.66 -11.68
CA TYR A 458 -11.92 21.19 -12.21
C TYR A 458 -12.04 21.56 -13.71
N ILE A 459 -12.53 20.65 -14.54
CA ILE A 459 -12.70 20.86 -15.98
C ILE A 459 -13.72 21.96 -16.24
N LEU A 460 -14.81 22.03 -15.46
CA LEU A 460 -15.82 23.06 -15.58
C LEU A 460 -15.26 24.46 -15.34
N ILE A 461 -14.47 24.62 -14.28
CA ILE A 461 -13.82 25.89 -13.93
C ILE A 461 -12.77 26.26 -15.00
N ARG A 462 -11.99 25.29 -15.42
CA ARG A 462 -10.85 25.48 -16.32
C ARG A 462 -11.27 25.85 -17.73
N PHE A 463 -12.25 25.17 -18.28
CA PHE A 463 -12.71 25.35 -19.66
C PHE A 463 -14.00 26.16 -19.78
N ARG A 464 -14.67 26.46 -18.67
CA ARG A 464 -15.92 27.23 -18.59
C ARG A 464 -17.01 26.72 -19.55
N ASN A 465 -17.03 25.44 -19.82
CA ASN A 465 -17.97 24.80 -20.73
C ASN A 465 -18.47 23.48 -20.15
N PHE A 466 -19.76 23.41 -19.84
CA PHE A 466 -20.40 22.25 -19.26
C PHE A 466 -20.29 20.98 -20.14
N ALA A 467 -20.41 21.14 -21.47
CA ALA A 467 -20.33 20.01 -22.39
C ALA A 467 -18.95 19.32 -22.37
N TYR A 468 -17.88 20.10 -22.19
CA TYR A 468 -16.53 19.52 -22.08
C TYR A 468 -16.37 18.71 -20.78
N SER A 469 -16.92 19.21 -19.68
CA SER A 469 -16.88 18.50 -18.40
C SER A 469 -17.66 17.20 -18.45
N VAL A 470 -18.87 17.22 -19.01
CA VAL A 470 -19.69 16.01 -19.18
C VAL A 470 -18.99 15.01 -20.12
N GLY A 471 -18.43 15.50 -21.23
CA GLY A 471 -17.71 14.64 -22.18
C GLY A 471 -16.48 13.96 -21.57
N ALA A 472 -15.72 14.71 -20.77
CA ALA A 472 -14.55 14.16 -20.07
C ALA A 472 -14.93 13.09 -19.02
N ILE A 473 -15.99 13.35 -18.22
CA ILE A 473 -16.48 12.37 -17.25
C ILE A 473 -17.09 11.15 -17.95
N ALA A 474 -17.80 11.33 -19.05
CA ALA A 474 -18.33 10.20 -19.83
C ALA A 474 -17.20 9.32 -20.39
N ALA A 475 -16.10 9.94 -20.86
CA ALA A 475 -14.91 9.21 -21.29
C ALA A 475 -14.26 8.44 -20.13
N LEU A 476 -14.06 9.10 -18.97
CA LEU A 476 -13.46 8.48 -17.80
C LEU A 476 -14.33 7.35 -17.23
N ALA A 477 -15.65 7.48 -17.29
CA ALA A 477 -16.57 6.42 -16.84
C ALA A 477 -16.65 5.25 -17.85
N HIS A 478 -16.32 5.50 -19.11
CA HIS A 478 -16.23 4.47 -20.14
C HIS A 478 -14.96 3.62 -19.95
N ASP A 479 -13.80 4.25 -19.68
CA ASP A 479 -12.51 3.60 -19.50
C ASP A 479 -12.43 2.78 -18.21
#